data_53325b9e510ae4f4d020301eec78ae73
#
_entry.id   53325b9e510ae4f4d020301eec78ae73
#
_cell.length_a   1.000
_cell.length_b   1.000
_cell.length_c   1.000
_cell.angle_alpha   90.00
_cell.angle_beta   90.00
_cell.angle_gamma   90.00
#
_symmetry.space_group_name_H-M   'P 1'
#
loop_
_entity.id
_entity.type
_entity.pdbx_description
1 polymer ?
#
loop_
_entity_poly.entity_id
_entity_poly.type
_entity_poly.pdbx_seq_one_letter_code
_entity_poly.pdbx_strand_id
1 'polypeptide(L)'
;MKKRVTIKISKFIILVVAFLFVAIICKLSYVVLSDKVDGINLKDKSASISTVKKTLYADRGNIYDINGEELASTVNSYTVIAYLNSNKTNVSDKEKTAKELAPILNMTEEKLIELLNKKLYQVELRPGGYGITEVVKARIEKLELPGIDFIKNSKKRYYNKSTFASYIIGYAKVLDRKSVV
;
A
#
# COMPACT_ATOMS: atom_id res chain seq x y z
N MET A 1 36.70 -26.15 54.50
CA MET A 1 35.23 -26.05 54.53
C MET A 1 34.62 -25.14 53.44
N LYS A 2 35.21 -24.02 53.03
CA LYS A 2 34.68 -23.09 52.00
C LYS A 2 34.36 -23.75 50.63
N LYS A 3 35.19 -24.62 50.09
CA LYS A 3 35.02 -25.26 48.77
C LYS A 3 33.75 -26.11 48.63
N ARG A 4 33.33 -26.81 49.70
CA ARG A 4 32.09 -27.64 49.70
C ARG A 4 30.79 -26.81 49.72
N VAL A 5 30.82 -25.64 50.34
CA VAL A 5 29.68 -24.70 50.40
C VAL A 5 29.46 -24.06 49.03
N THR A 6 30.54 -23.63 48.39
CA THR A 6 30.47 -23.01 47.03
C THR A 6 29.88 -23.97 46.01
N ILE A 7 30.25 -25.26 46.04
CA ILE A 7 29.72 -26.29 45.12
C ILE A 7 28.20 -26.53 45.39
N LYS A 8 27.76 -26.50 46.63
CA LYS A 8 26.34 -26.64 46.96
C LYS A 8 25.52 -25.47 46.47
N ILE A 9 26.02 -24.23 46.62
CA ILE A 9 25.38 -23.01 46.12
C ILE A 9 25.34 -23.00 44.61
N SER A 10 26.42 -23.37 43.93
CA SER A 10 26.46 -23.46 42.46
C SER A 10 25.44 -24.47 41.91
N LYS A 11 25.34 -25.64 42.53
CA LYS A 11 24.34 -26.66 42.13
C LYS A 11 22.90 -26.15 42.38
N PHE A 12 22.65 -25.42 43.45
CA PHE A 12 21.36 -24.84 43.73
C PHE A 12 20.96 -23.79 42.68
N ILE A 13 21.90 -22.90 42.30
CA ILE A 13 21.68 -21.90 41.26
C ILE A 13 21.35 -22.55 39.92
N ILE A 14 22.12 -23.61 39.55
CA ILE A 14 21.86 -24.33 38.29
C ILE A 14 20.46 -24.96 38.32
N LEU A 15 20.04 -25.54 39.47
CA LEU A 15 18.73 -26.13 39.61
C LEU A 15 17.61 -25.08 39.46
N VAL A 16 17.79 -23.90 40.07
CA VAL A 16 16.82 -22.78 39.92
C VAL A 16 16.73 -22.30 38.48
N VAL A 17 17.86 -22.15 37.80
CA VAL A 17 17.88 -21.74 36.37
C VAL A 17 17.20 -22.81 35.49
N ALA A 18 17.50 -24.09 35.72
CA ALA A 18 16.86 -25.19 35.02
C ALA A 18 15.33 -25.22 35.23
N PHE A 19 14.88 -24.99 36.46
CA PHE A 19 13.46 -24.92 36.77
C PHE A 19 12.76 -23.76 36.07
N LEU A 20 13.40 -22.56 36.05
CA LEU A 20 12.89 -21.40 35.28
C LEU A 20 12.78 -21.71 33.78
N PHE A 21 13.78 -22.41 33.26
CA PHE A 21 13.77 -22.77 31.85
C PHE A 21 12.64 -23.73 31.49
N VAL A 22 12.42 -24.74 32.34
CA VAL A 22 11.29 -25.67 32.19
C VAL A 22 9.94 -24.92 32.31
N ALA A 23 9.81 -23.98 33.25
CA ALA A 23 8.59 -23.17 33.36
C ALA A 23 8.29 -22.34 32.11
N ILE A 24 9.33 -21.76 31.49
CA ILE A 24 9.18 -21.02 30.22
C ILE A 24 8.75 -21.95 29.10
N ILE A 25 9.37 -23.13 28.97
CA ILE A 25 9.00 -24.12 27.94
C ILE A 25 7.54 -24.57 28.14
N CYS A 26 7.12 -24.86 29.34
CA CYS A 26 5.74 -25.23 29.64
C CYS A 26 4.75 -24.12 29.28
N LYS A 27 5.08 -22.86 29.57
CA LYS A 27 4.25 -21.70 29.21
C LYS A 27 4.16 -21.51 27.70
N LEU A 28 5.28 -21.64 26.98
CA LEU A 28 5.29 -21.56 25.52
C LEU A 28 4.48 -22.69 24.88
N SER A 29 4.66 -23.91 25.38
CA SER A 29 3.89 -25.07 24.92
C SER A 29 2.39 -24.88 25.18
N TYR A 30 2.02 -24.34 26.32
CA TYR A 30 0.62 -24.01 26.62
C TYR A 30 0.04 -22.99 25.63
N VAL A 31 0.78 -21.92 25.33
CA VAL A 31 0.36 -20.89 24.36
C VAL A 31 0.21 -21.46 22.95
N VAL A 32 1.13 -22.32 22.53
CA VAL A 32 1.09 -22.95 21.19
C VAL A 32 -0.05 -23.94 21.04
N LEU A 33 -0.33 -24.72 22.10
CA LEU A 33 -1.42 -25.73 22.11
C LEU A 33 -2.78 -25.11 22.43
N SER A 34 -2.82 -23.93 23.02
CA SER A 34 -4.03 -23.21 23.37
C SER A 34 -4.46 -22.33 22.21
N ASP A 35 -5.60 -22.63 21.60
CA ASP A 35 -6.19 -21.79 20.53
C ASP A 35 -6.64 -20.40 21.03
N LYS A 36 -6.64 -20.18 22.36
CA LYS A 36 -7.09 -18.95 23.03
C LYS A 36 -6.05 -18.47 24.04
N VAL A 37 -5.60 -17.24 23.89
CA VAL A 37 -4.75 -16.54 24.88
C VAL A 37 -5.46 -15.25 25.28
N ASP A 38 -5.63 -15.05 26.59
CA ASP A 38 -6.33 -13.88 27.18
C ASP A 38 -7.74 -13.63 26.58
N GLY A 39 -8.49 -14.70 26.30
CA GLY A 39 -9.83 -14.61 25.73
C GLY A 39 -9.87 -14.33 24.23
N ILE A 40 -8.73 -14.15 23.59
CA ILE A 40 -8.63 -13.88 22.15
C ILE A 40 -8.32 -15.19 21.40
N ASN A 41 -9.14 -15.52 20.42
CA ASN A 41 -8.94 -16.65 19.51
C ASN A 41 -7.81 -16.29 18.52
N LEU A 42 -6.63 -16.89 18.68
CA LEU A 42 -5.45 -16.58 17.87
C LEU A 42 -5.67 -16.91 16.38
N LYS A 43 -6.42 -17.98 16.08
CA LYS A 43 -6.74 -18.36 14.71
C LYS A 43 -7.62 -17.31 14.02
N ASP A 44 -8.66 -16.85 14.69
CA ASP A 44 -9.55 -15.84 14.12
C ASP A 44 -8.84 -14.50 13.93
N LYS A 45 -7.98 -14.12 14.88
CA LYS A 45 -7.19 -12.89 14.77
C LYS A 45 -6.14 -12.99 13.67
N SER A 46 -5.44 -14.10 13.53
CA SER A 46 -4.47 -14.29 12.45
C SER A 46 -5.14 -14.32 11.08
N ALA A 47 -6.30 -14.98 10.96
CA ALA A 47 -7.10 -14.98 9.75
C ALA A 47 -7.59 -13.56 9.38
N SER A 48 -8.02 -12.77 10.35
CA SER A 48 -8.47 -11.40 10.11
C SER A 48 -7.34 -10.45 9.69
N ILE A 49 -6.12 -10.67 10.17
CA ILE A 49 -4.94 -9.87 9.80
C ILE A 49 -4.38 -10.28 8.44
N SER A 50 -4.38 -11.60 8.14
CA SER A 50 -3.81 -12.12 6.88
C SER A 50 -4.78 -12.09 5.71
N THR A 51 -6.09 -11.94 5.96
CA THR A 51 -7.10 -11.96 4.90
C THR A 51 -7.53 -10.53 4.55
N VAL A 52 -7.04 -10.01 3.44
CA VAL A 52 -7.52 -8.74 2.87
C VAL A 52 -8.67 -9.06 1.90
N LYS A 53 -9.90 -8.71 2.28
CA LYS A 53 -11.05 -8.78 1.37
C LYS A 53 -10.96 -7.64 0.35
N LYS A 54 -10.50 -7.95 -0.87
CA LYS A 54 -10.49 -7.01 -1.99
C LYS A 54 -11.76 -7.23 -2.82
N THR A 55 -12.66 -6.25 -2.83
CA THR A 55 -13.81 -6.28 -3.73
C THR A 55 -13.34 -6.03 -5.15
N LEU A 56 -13.53 -7.02 -6.02
CA LEU A 56 -13.28 -6.88 -7.45
C LEU A 56 -14.58 -6.38 -8.10
N TYR A 57 -14.52 -5.21 -8.70
CA TYR A 57 -15.63 -4.66 -9.48
C TYR A 57 -15.49 -5.12 -10.92
N ALA A 58 -16.59 -5.55 -11.51
CA ALA A 58 -16.63 -5.85 -12.94
C ALA A 58 -16.34 -4.58 -13.76
N ASP A 59 -15.65 -4.78 -14.88
CA ASP A 59 -15.40 -3.71 -15.82
C ASP A 59 -16.69 -3.34 -16.56
N ARG A 60 -16.87 -2.04 -16.83
CA ARG A 60 -17.96 -1.58 -17.70
C ARG A 60 -17.59 -1.88 -19.14
N GLY A 61 -18.55 -2.40 -19.90
CA GLY A 61 -18.39 -2.62 -21.33
C GLY A 61 -18.15 -1.32 -22.10
N ASN A 62 -17.54 -1.42 -23.28
CA ASN A 62 -17.38 -0.29 -24.17
C ASN A 62 -18.70 0.00 -24.90
N ILE A 63 -18.88 1.25 -25.31
CA ILE A 63 -20.04 1.72 -26.10
C ILE A 63 -19.50 2.16 -27.45
N TYR A 64 -20.08 1.61 -28.51
CA TYR A 64 -19.70 1.90 -29.90
C TYR A 64 -20.84 2.59 -30.61
N ASP A 65 -20.53 3.34 -31.65
CA ASP A 65 -21.51 3.83 -32.58
C ASP A 65 -21.85 2.77 -33.67
N ILE A 66 -22.73 3.12 -34.60
CA ILE A 66 -23.14 2.21 -35.69
C ILE A 66 -21.96 1.86 -36.62
N ASN A 67 -20.92 2.67 -36.67
CA ASN A 67 -19.74 2.46 -37.48
C ASN A 67 -18.64 1.68 -36.76
N GLY A 68 -18.86 1.31 -35.51
CA GLY A 68 -17.89 0.62 -34.67
C GLY A 68 -16.86 1.54 -33.99
N GLU A 69 -17.06 2.87 -34.03
CA GLU A 69 -16.20 3.80 -33.29
C GLU A 69 -16.52 3.79 -31.81
N GLU A 70 -15.49 3.77 -30.96
CA GLU A 70 -15.67 3.83 -29.50
C GLU A 70 -16.15 5.22 -29.07
N LEU A 71 -17.36 5.28 -28.51
CA LEU A 71 -17.90 6.48 -27.88
C LEU A 71 -17.49 6.57 -26.41
N ALA A 72 -17.45 5.43 -25.73
CA ALA A 72 -17.00 5.36 -24.35
C ALA A 72 -16.30 4.02 -24.07
N SER A 73 -15.11 4.08 -23.50
CA SER A 73 -14.28 2.92 -23.17
C SER A 73 -13.86 2.94 -21.69
N THR A 74 -13.37 1.79 -21.24
CA THR A 74 -12.88 1.63 -19.87
C THR A 74 -11.37 1.47 -19.89
N VAL A 75 -10.67 2.45 -19.34
CA VAL A 75 -9.20 2.51 -19.37
C VAL A 75 -8.63 2.29 -17.96
N ASN A 76 -7.45 1.66 -17.89
CA ASN A 76 -6.71 1.54 -16.65
C ASN A 76 -6.30 2.93 -16.14
N SER A 77 -6.35 3.13 -14.84
CA SER A 77 -5.82 4.34 -14.22
C SER A 77 -4.87 4.00 -13.09
N TYR A 78 -3.93 4.88 -12.86
CA TYR A 78 -2.86 4.68 -11.88
C TYR A 78 -2.71 5.91 -10.99
N THR A 79 -2.21 5.72 -9.78
CA THR A 79 -1.77 6.81 -8.91
C THR A 79 -0.27 6.74 -8.76
N VAL A 80 0.39 7.86 -8.99
CA VAL A 80 1.83 8.00 -8.75
C VAL A 80 2.08 8.10 -7.25
N ILE A 81 2.97 7.25 -6.75
CA ILE A 81 3.44 7.28 -5.37
C ILE A 81 4.94 7.52 -5.32
N ALA A 82 5.39 8.19 -4.28
CA ALA A 82 6.79 8.38 -3.99
C ALA A 82 7.14 7.74 -2.65
N TYR A 83 8.15 6.90 -2.62
CA TYR A 83 8.72 6.36 -1.39
C TYR A 83 9.71 7.34 -0.79
N LEU A 84 9.48 7.75 0.47
CA LEU A 84 10.28 8.77 1.15
C LEU A 84 11.18 8.17 2.23
N ASN A 85 10.76 7.06 2.84
CA ASN A 85 11.52 6.37 3.89
C ASN A 85 11.33 4.86 3.79
N SER A 86 11.67 4.29 2.65
CA SER A 86 11.62 2.85 2.41
C SER A 86 13.02 2.22 2.61
N ASN A 87 13.07 0.96 3.04
CA ASN A 87 14.32 0.22 3.17
C ASN A 87 14.92 -0.22 1.83
N LYS A 88 14.18 -0.10 0.73
CA LYS A 88 14.61 -0.57 -0.60
C LYS A 88 14.99 0.58 -1.52
N THR A 89 14.07 1.49 -1.79
CA THR A 89 14.26 2.56 -2.77
C THR A 89 13.55 3.81 -2.29
N ASN A 90 14.23 4.93 -2.24
CA ASN A 90 13.68 6.22 -1.87
C ASN A 90 13.95 7.24 -2.96
N VAL A 91 13.16 8.31 -2.99
CA VAL A 91 13.47 9.49 -3.79
C VAL A 91 14.75 10.12 -3.25
N SER A 92 15.86 9.96 -3.98
CA SER A 92 17.19 10.47 -3.60
C SER A 92 17.33 11.96 -3.84
N ASP A 93 16.87 12.43 -4.99
CA ASP A 93 16.91 13.85 -5.39
C ASP A 93 15.49 14.36 -5.58
N LYS A 94 14.99 15.09 -4.58
CA LYS A 94 13.61 15.59 -4.54
C LYS A 94 13.40 16.75 -5.52
N GLU A 95 14.40 17.61 -5.68
CA GLU A 95 14.31 18.77 -6.57
C GLU A 95 14.29 18.35 -8.02
N LYS A 96 15.20 17.46 -8.41
CA LYS A 96 15.21 16.87 -9.75
C LYS A 96 13.90 16.12 -10.05
N THR A 97 13.45 15.29 -9.13
CA THR A 97 12.19 14.55 -9.28
C THR A 97 10.99 15.48 -9.43
N ALA A 98 10.91 16.54 -8.64
CA ALA A 98 9.84 17.54 -8.74
C ALA A 98 9.86 18.27 -10.07
N LYS A 99 11.04 18.71 -10.52
CA LYS A 99 11.21 19.43 -11.78
C LYS A 99 10.81 18.57 -13.00
N GLU A 100 11.17 17.29 -13.01
CA GLU A 100 10.83 16.39 -14.12
C GLU A 100 9.35 15.96 -14.11
N LEU A 101 8.75 15.79 -12.93
CA LEU A 101 7.34 15.39 -12.81
C LEU A 101 6.35 16.55 -12.97
N ALA A 102 6.74 17.77 -12.64
CA ALA A 102 5.87 18.95 -12.67
C ALA A 102 5.13 19.13 -14.01
N PRO A 103 5.83 19.13 -15.18
CA PRO A 103 5.17 19.30 -16.48
C PRO A 103 4.29 18.10 -16.88
N ILE A 104 4.63 16.89 -16.42
CA ILE A 104 3.90 15.66 -16.80
C ILE A 104 2.61 15.55 -15.97
N LEU A 105 2.68 15.90 -14.68
CA LEU A 105 1.56 15.83 -13.75
C LEU A 105 0.71 17.10 -13.72
N ASN A 106 1.13 18.14 -14.46
CA ASN A 106 0.48 19.46 -14.47
C ASN A 106 0.36 20.04 -13.04
N MET A 107 1.47 19.96 -12.29
CA MET A 107 1.60 20.46 -10.92
C MET A 107 2.77 21.44 -10.84
N THR A 108 2.76 22.31 -9.83
CA THR A 108 3.91 23.18 -9.57
C THR A 108 5.03 22.42 -8.87
N GLU A 109 6.28 22.82 -9.13
CA GLU A 109 7.46 22.20 -8.51
C GLU A 109 7.41 22.33 -6.99
N GLU A 110 6.99 23.51 -6.47
CA GLU A 110 6.88 23.76 -5.04
C GLU A 110 5.91 22.79 -4.36
N LYS A 111 4.78 22.51 -5.02
CA LYS A 111 3.79 21.57 -4.50
C LYS A 111 4.31 20.14 -4.45
N LEU A 112 5.07 19.73 -5.46
CA LEU A 112 5.71 18.42 -5.47
C LEU A 112 6.80 18.32 -4.41
N ILE A 113 7.62 19.36 -4.23
CA ILE A 113 8.64 19.43 -3.16
C ILE A 113 7.99 19.37 -1.78
N GLU A 114 6.88 20.09 -1.57
CA GLU A 114 6.10 20.01 -0.32
C GLU A 114 5.67 18.57 -0.01
N LEU A 115 5.15 17.85 -1.01
CA LEU A 115 4.73 16.46 -0.87
C LEU A 115 5.91 15.52 -0.60
N LEU A 116 7.03 15.70 -1.31
CA LEU A 116 8.24 14.89 -1.16
C LEU A 116 9.01 15.15 0.15
N ASN A 117 8.74 16.27 0.83
CA ASN A 117 9.35 16.60 2.13
C ASN A 117 8.56 16.08 3.33
N LYS A 118 7.41 15.45 3.14
CA LYS A 118 6.63 14.86 4.24
C LYS A 118 7.40 13.73 4.92
N LYS A 119 7.30 13.64 6.24
CA LYS A 119 7.90 12.56 7.04
C LYS A 119 6.98 11.33 7.06
N LEU A 120 6.79 10.70 5.89
CA LEU A 120 5.95 9.53 5.68
C LEU A 120 6.76 8.41 5.03
N TYR A 121 6.29 7.18 5.13
CA TYR A 121 6.87 6.05 4.40
C TYR A 121 6.71 6.23 2.89
N GLN A 122 5.51 6.60 2.46
CA GLN A 122 5.16 6.89 1.07
C GLN A 122 4.16 8.04 1.00
N VAL A 123 4.10 8.71 -0.14
CA VAL A 123 3.14 9.78 -0.41
C VAL A 123 2.55 9.62 -1.82
N GLU A 124 1.24 9.87 -1.96
CA GLU A 124 0.60 9.99 -3.27
C GLU A 124 0.78 11.40 -3.81
N LEU A 125 1.20 11.54 -5.06
CA LEU A 125 1.43 12.84 -5.70
C LEU A 125 0.12 13.44 -6.22
N ARG A 126 -0.78 13.81 -5.32
CA ARG A 126 -2.08 14.42 -5.66
C ARG A 126 -2.00 15.95 -5.79
N PRO A 127 -2.83 16.58 -6.64
CA PRO A 127 -3.91 15.97 -7.43
C PRO A 127 -3.45 15.38 -8.78
N GLY A 128 -2.41 15.88 -9.41
CA GLY A 128 -2.02 15.54 -10.78
C GLY A 128 -1.59 14.10 -10.99
N GLY A 129 -0.97 13.47 -9.99
CA GLY A 129 -0.56 12.06 -10.04
C GLY A 129 -1.68 11.06 -9.76
N TYR A 130 -2.93 11.51 -9.53
CA TYR A 130 -4.06 10.62 -9.29
C TYR A 130 -4.85 10.35 -10.58
N GLY A 131 -5.10 9.07 -10.86
CA GLY A 131 -5.92 8.69 -12.01
C GLY A 131 -5.27 8.94 -13.36
N ILE A 132 -3.94 8.88 -13.44
CA ILE A 132 -3.19 9.01 -14.69
C ILE A 132 -3.45 7.82 -15.61
N THR A 133 -3.32 8.05 -16.90
CA THR A 133 -3.47 7.03 -17.95
C THR A 133 -2.21 6.19 -18.11
N GLU A 134 -2.31 5.05 -18.79
CA GLU A 134 -1.17 4.18 -19.14
C GLU A 134 -0.08 4.95 -19.90
N VAL A 135 -0.47 5.87 -20.79
CA VAL A 135 0.46 6.69 -21.60
C VAL A 135 1.30 7.60 -20.71
N VAL A 136 0.65 8.27 -19.74
CA VAL A 136 1.34 9.14 -18.77
C VAL A 136 2.25 8.32 -17.86
N LYS A 137 1.77 7.14 -17.40
CA LYS A 137 2.58 6.19 -16.62
C LYS A 137 3.85 5.81 -17.39
N ALA A 138 3.73 5.35 -18.62
CA ALA A 138 4.88 4.97 -19.45
C ALA A 138 5.86 6.13 -19.70
N ARG A 139 5.37 7.37 -19.74
CA ARG A 139 6.23 8.57 -19.85
C ARG A 139 7.04 8.79 -18.58
N ILE A 140 6.44 8.60 -17.41
CA ILE A 140 7.13 8.73 -16.12
C ILE A 140 8.13 7.58 -15.93
N GLU A 141 7.77 6.35 -16.31
CA GLU A 141 8.67 5.19 -16.22
C GLU A 141 9.96 5.39 -17.02
N LYS A 142 9.88 6.04 -18.18
CA LYS A 142 11.07 6.37 -19.03
C LYS A 142 12.05 7.34 -18.34
N LEU A 143 11.64 8.06 -17.32
CA LEU A 143 12.53 8.95 -16.57
C LEU A 143 13.39 8.21 -15.56
N GLU A 144 13.08 6.92 -15.28
CA GLU A 144 13.82 6.04 -14.37
C GLU A 144 14.10 6.69 -13.01
N LEU A 145 13.12 7.43 -12.47
CA LEU A 145 13.27 8.16 -11.22
C LEU A 145 13.24 7.20 -10.02
N PRO A 146 14.30 7.16 -9.19
CA PRO A 146 14.34 6.27 -8.05
C PRO A 146 13.27 6.64 -7.03
N GLY A 147 12.59 5.63 -6.46
CA GLY A 147 11.58 5.83 -5.43
C GLY A 147 10.19 6.25 -5.93
N ILE A 148 10.00 6.37 -7.25
CA ILE A 148 8.67 6.57 -7.86
C ILE A 148 8.09 5.21 -8.25
N ASP A 149 6.81 5.00 -7.93
CA ASP A 149 6.08 3.77 -8.25
C ASP A 149 4.61 4.08 -8.54
N PHE A 150 3.84 3.08 -8.95
CA PHE A 150 2.46 3.24 -9.40
C PHE A 150 1.52 2.27 -8.71
N ILE A 151 0.45 2.78 -8.13
CA ILE A 151 -0.67 1.97 -7.64
C ILE A 151 -1.75 1.94 -8.72
N LYS A 152 -2.15 0.74 -9.13
CA LYS A 152 -3.28 0.56 -10.05
C LYS A 152 -4.58 0.89 -9.33
N ASN A 153 -5.29 1.87 -9.86
CA ASN A 153 -6.61 2.30 -9.36
C ASN A 153 -7.75 1.50 -10.01
N SER A 154 -8.96 1.81 -9.60
CA SER A 154 -10.15 1.40 -10.34
C SER A 154 -10.11 1.95 -11.75
N LYS A 155 -10.58 1.19 -12.72
CA LYS A 155 -10.63 1.62 -14.11
C LYS A 155 -11.50 2.87 -14.26
N LYS A 156 -11.04 3.78 -15.11
CA LYS A 156 -11.70 5.06 -15.40
C LYS A 156 -12.50 4.98 -16.68
N ARG A 157 -13.68 5.58 -16.71
CA ARG A 157 -14.46 5.74 -17.93
C ARG A 157 -13.86 6.88 -18.77
N TYR A 158 -13.56 6.60 -20.00
CA TYR A 158 -13.06 7.56 -20.99
C TYR A 158 -14.12 7.77 -22.06
N TYR A 159 -14.37 9.02 -22.42
CA TYR A 159 -15.33 9.44 -23.42
C TYR A 159 -14.56 10.05 -24.59
N ASN A 160 -14.51 9.34 -25.73
CA ASN A 160 -13.64 9.71 -26.83
C ASN A 160 -14.05 11.02 -27.52
N LYS A 161 -15.36 11.26 -27.61
CA LYS A 161 -15.92 12.46 -28.24
C LYS A 161 -16.44 13.51 -27.25
N SER A 162 -15.78 13.61 -26.09
CA SER A 162 -16.05 14.61 -25.03
C SER A 162 -17.54 14.71 -24.65
N THR A 163 -18.23 15.78 -25.04
CA THR A 163 -19.64 16.03 -24.72
C THR A 163 -20.65 15.40 -25.69
N PHE A 164 -20.17 14.76 -26.77
CA PHE A 164 -21.05 14.13 -27.76
C PHE A 164 -21.91 13.04 -27.10
N ALA A 165 -23.21 13.08 -27.40
CA ALA A 165 -24.20 12.15 -26.88
C ALA A 165 -24.24 11.99 -25.35
N SER A 166 -23.76 12.98 -24.60
CA SER A 166 -23.67 12.94 -23.13
C SER A 166 -25.02 12.68 -22.43
N TYR A 167 -26.12 13.14 -23.01
CA TYR A 167 -27.48 12.89 -22.51
C TYR A 167 -27.91 11.43 -22.67
N ILE A 168 -27.36 10.70 -23.68
CA ILE A 168 -27.69 9.30 -23.94
C ILE A 168 -26.75 8.37 -23.20
N ILE A 169 -25.44 8.64 -23.28
CA ILE A 169 -24.39 7.81 -22.70
C ILE A 169 -24.30 8.02 -21.19
N GLY A 170 -24.71 9.19 -20.72
CA GLY A 170 -24.59 9.59 -19.32
C GLY A 170 -23.13 9.81 -18.93
N TYR A 171 -22.92 9.90 -17.62
CA TYR A 171 -21.62 10.18 -17.03
C TYR A 171 -21.36 9.24 -15.85
N ALA A 172 -20.16 8.70 -15.79
CA ALA A 172 -19.76 7.79 -14.73
C ALA A 172 -18.61 8.38 -13.91
N LYS A 173 -18.90 8.68 -12.62
CA LYS A 173 -17.88 9.07 -11.63
C LYS A 173 -17.52 7.89 -10.75
N VAL A 174 -16.23 7.71 -10.48
CA VAL A 174 -15.78 6.81 -9.41
C VAL A 174 -16.04 7.54 -8.10
N LEU A 175 -17.02 7.09 -7.33
CA LEU A 175 -17.22 7.56 -5.97
C LEU A 175 -16.09 6.99 -5.11
N ASP A 176 -15.24 7.86 -4.58
CA ASP A 176 -14.27 7.48 -3.55
C ASP A 176 -15.06 7.21 -2.27
N ARG A 177 -15.22 5.93 -1.92
CA ARG A 177 -16.02 5.49 -0.75
C ARG A 177 -15.40 5.86 0.61
N LYS A 178 -14.33 6.64 0.64
CA LYS A 178 -13.75 7.15 1.89
C LYS A 178 -14.52 8.33 2.50
N SER A 179 -15.55 8.81 1.84
CA SER A 179 -16.35 9.96 2.29
C SER A 179 -17.77 9.60 2.76
N VAL A 180 -17.99 8.36 3.20
CA VAL A 180 -19.24 7.97 3.85
C VAL A 180 -18.91 7.41 5.23
N VAL A 181 -18.71 8.30 6.16
CA VAL A 181 -19.00 8.15 7.60
C VAL A 181 -19.61 9.46 8.07
#